data_adfb00f35838aee81a6e5eb9a810e0af
#
_entry.id   adfb00f35838aee81a6e5eb9a810e0af
#
_cell.length_a   1.000
_cell.length_b   1.000
_cell.length_c   1.000
_cell.angle_alpha   90.00
_cell.angle_beta   90.00
_cell.angle_gamma   90.00
#
_symmetry.space_group_name_H-M   'P 1'
#
loop_
_entity.id
_entity.type
_entity.pdbx_description
1 polymer ?
#
loop_
_entity_poly.entity_id
_entity_poly.type
_entity_poly.pdbx_seq_one_letter_code
_entity_poly.pdbx_strand_id
1 'polypeptide(L)'
;MSDVTSRTGDNVVQVHEQLRAAILAGDVRPGAKTSQAELARDLDVGRTPLREAIRMLQSEGLIFTEPNRRVVIASLSIEDAEEL
;
A
#
# COMPACT_ATOMS: atom_id res chain seq x y z
N MET A 1 7.60 8.74 -26.18
CA MET A 1 7.22 8.46 -25.85
C MET A 1 6.42 7.97 -24.85
N SER A 2 5.57 7.52 -25.09
CA SER A 2 4.68 7.05 -24.15
C SER A 2 5.23 6.04 -23.28
N ASP A 3 6.31 5.47 -23.65
CA ASP A 3 6.85 4.46 -22.85
C ASP A 3 7.18 4.99 -21.51
N VAL A 4 7.51 6.21 -21.37
CA VAL A 4 7.85 6.75 -20.11
C VAL A 4 6.64 6.79 -19.23
N THR A 5 5.53 7.16 -19.81
CA THR A 5 4.35 7.27 -19.00
C THR A 5 3.78 5.93 -18.67
N SER A 6 4.20 4.92 -19.39
CA SER A 6 3.64 3.62 -19.10
C SER A 6 4.36 2.93 -17.96
N ARG A 7 5.39 3.55 -17.42
CA ARG A 7 6.08 2.92 -16.32
C ARG A 7 5.28 3.13 -15.05
N THR A 8 4.32 2.30 -14.83
CA THR A 8 3.44 2.46 -13.72
C THR A 8 4.17 2.41 -12.41
N GLY A 9 5.26 1.72 -12.37
CA GLY A 9 6.00 1.59 -11.13
C GLY A 9 6.65 2.86 -10.66
N ASP A 10 6.67 3.90 -11.52
CA ASP A 10 7.30 5.15 -11.16
C ASP A 10 6.29 6.25 -10.88
N ASN A 11 5.03 5.96 -10.97
CA ASN A 11 4.00 6.98 -10.80
C ASN A 11 3.32 6.81 -9.45
N VAL A 12 3.42 7.81 -8.60
CA VAL A 12 2.87 7.72 -7.26
C VAL A 12 1.38 7.44 -7.26
N VAL A 13 0.65 8.10 -8.14
CA VAL A 13 -0.79 7.90 -8.16
C VAL A 13 -1.14 6.48 -8.52
N GLN A 14 -0.45 5.92 -9.49
CA GLN A 14 -0.73 4.56 -9.90
C GLN A 14 -0.30 3.56 -8.85
N VAL A 15 0.83 3.82 -8.20
CA VAL A 15 1.28 2.92 -7.14
C VAL A 15 0.29 2.98 -5.98
N HIS A 16 -0.19 4.18 -5.66
CA HIS A 16 -1.15 4.36 -4.59
C HIS A 16 -2.42 3.55 -4.90
N GLU A 17 -2.92 3.65 -6.11
CA GLU A 17 -4.11 2.93 -6.47
C GLU A 17 -3.90 1.44 -6.52
N GLN A 18 -2.75 1.03 -7.00
CA GLN A 18 -2.45 -0.37 -7.08
C GLN A 18 -2.39 -0.98 -5.69
N LEU A 19 -1.72 -0.31 -4.76
CA LEU A 19 -1.59 -0.81 -3.41
C LEU A 19 -2.94 -0.76 -2.69
N ARG A 20 -3.68 0.32 -2.88
CA ARG A 20 -4.97 0.45 -2.26
C ARG A 20 -5.90 -0.66 -2.73
N ALA A 21 -5.89 -0.92 -4.03
CA ALA A 21 -6.75 -1.96 -4.58
C ALA A 21 -6.35 -3.33 -4.03
N ALA A 22 -5.07 -3.58 -3.88
CA ALA A 22 -4.62 -4.86 -3.36
C ALA A 22 -5.07 -5.03 -1.91
N ILE A 23 -5.05 -3.97 -1.14
CA ILE A 23 -5.49 -4.04 0.25
C ILE A 23 -6.99 -4.30 0.30
N LEU A 24 -7.74 -3.57 -0.48
CA LEU A 24 -9.19 -3.70 -0.44
C LEU A 24 -9.67 -5.02 -1.01
N ALA A 25 -8.91 -5.57 -1.93
CA ALA A 25 -9.27 -6.85 -2.51
C ALA A 25 -8.84 -8.03 -1.64
N GLY A 26 -8.02 -7.76 -0.63
CA GLY A 26 -7.57 -8.83 0.22
C GLY A 26 -6.31 -9.51 -0.27
N ASP A 27 -5.72 -9.03 -1.36
CA ASP A 27 -4.48 -9.60 -1.87
C ASP A 27 -3.37 -9.38 -0.86
N VAL A 28 -3.42 -8.23 -0.18
CA VAL A 28 -2.51 -7.98 0.92
C VAL A 28 -3.35 -8.14 2.17
N ARG A 29 -3.02 -9.12 2.98
CA ARG A 29 -3.87 -9.48 4.07
C ARG A 29 -4.01 -8.42 5.13
N PRO A 30 -5.22 -8.19 5.65
CA PRO A 30 -5.40 -7.28 6.76
C PRO A 30 -4.57 -7.75 7.94
N GLY A 31 -3.91 -6.82 8.60
CA GLY A 31 -3.08 -7.16 9.73
C GLY A 31 -1.71 -7.69 9.37
N ALA A 32 -1.43 -7.88 8.10
CA ALA A 32 -0.14 -8.40 7.70
C ALA A 32 0.94 -7.38 7.94
N LYS A 33 2.13 -7.86 8.24
CA LYS A 33 3.28 -7.00 8.42
C LYS A 33 4.25 -7.30 7.30
N THR A 34 4.71 -6.26 6.65
CA THR A 34 5.64 -6.43 5.55
C THR A 34 6.61 -5.27 5.58
N SER A 35 7.41 -5.10 4.55
CA SER A 35 8.34 -3.99 4.48
C SER A 35 8.18 -3.32 3.15
N GLN A 36 8.72 -2.10 3.04
CA GLN A 36 8.65 -1.39 1.78
C GLN A 36 9.37 -2.17 0.69
N ALA A 37 10.48 -2.80 1.04
CA ALA A 37 11.22 -3.56 0.05
C ALA A 37 10.41 -4.74 -0.47
N GLU A 38 9.71 -5.41 0.43
CA GLU A 38 8.91 -6.54 0.00
C GLU A 38 7.72 -6.09 -0.84
N LEU A 39 7.09 -5.00 -0.44
CA LEU A 39 5.97 -4.49 -1.21
C LEU A 39 6.42 -4.02 -2.60
N ALA A 40 7.58 -3.37 -2.67
CA ALA A 40 8.08 -2.92 -3.94
C ALA A 40 8.31 -4.11 -4.87
N ARG A 41 8.85 -5.18 -4.34
CA ARG A 41 9.10 -6.35 -5.14
C ARG A 41 7.80 -7.03 -5.54
N ASP A 42 6.89 -7.18 -4.59
CA ASP A 42 5.64 -7.87 -4.88
C ASP A 42 4.78 -7.11 -5.88
N LEU A 43 4.79 -5.80 -5.82
CA LEU A 43 3.99 -5.00 -6.72
C LEU A 43 4.75 -4.58 -7.96
N ASP A 44 6.06 -4.87 -7.98
CA ASP A 44 6.90 -4.52 -9.11
C ASP A 44 6.87 -3.01 -9.34
N VAL A 45 7.12 -2.26 -8.29
CA VAL A 45 7.11 -0.81 -8.38
C VAL A 45 8.37 -0.25 -7.76
N GLY A 46 8.68 0.99 -8.06
CA GLY A 46 9.85 1.65 -7.51
C GLY A 46 9.66 1.98 -6.05
N ARG A 47 10.76 2.04 -5.31
CA ARG A 47 10.67 2.30 -3.88
C ARG A 47 10.28 3.72 -3.56
N THR A 48 10.74 4.68 -4.35
CA THR A 48 10.42 6.07 -4.09
C THR A 48 8.93 6.35 -4.25
N PRO A 49 8.31 5.98 -5.37
CA PRO A 49 6.87 6.22 -5.48
C PRO A 49 6.09 5.37 -4.48
N LEU A 50 6.61 4.21 -4.13
CA LEU A 50 5.93 3.39 -3.15
C LEU A 50 5.92 4.07 -1.79
N ARG A 51 7.03 4.69 -1.42
CA ARG A 51 7.11 5.35 -0.13
C ARG A 51 6.06 6.46 -0.04
N GLU A 52 5.92 7.22 -1.13
CA GLU A 52 4.93 8.29 -1.12
C GLU A 52 3.52 7.71 -1.10
N ALA A 53 3.30 6.63 -1.80
CA ALA A 53 1.98 6.00 -1.80
C ALA A 53 1.65 5.48 -0.41
N ILE A 54 2.62 4.94 0.29
CA ILE A 54 2.39 4.46 1.64
C ILE A 54 2.01 5.62 2.54
N ARG A 55 2.64 6.78 2.39
CA ARG A 55 2.27 7.92 3.18
C ARG A 55 0.83 8.31 2.94
N MET A 56 0.41 8.29 1.69
CA MET A 56 -0.96 8.63 1.36
C MET A 56 -1.91 7.65 2.01
N LEU A 57 -1.58 6.37 1.96
CA LEU A 57 -2.45 5.36 2.53
C LEU A 57 -2.46 5.43 4.05
N GLN A 58 -1.37 5.89 4.64
CA GLN A 58 -1.35 6.08 6.08
C GLN A 58 -2.34 7.17 6.47
N SER A 59 -2.40 8.23 5.69
CA SER A 59 -3.34 9.30 6.01
C SER A 59 -4.77 8.84 5.78
N GLU A 60 -4.96 7.80 4.98
CA GLU A 60 -6.28 7.26 4.75
C GLU A 60 -6.63 6.19 5.78
N GLY A 61 -5.69 5.82 6.61
CA GLY A 61 -5.95 4.82 7.63
C GLY A 61 -5.83 3.38 7.16
N LEU A 62 -5.31 3.17 5.96
CA LEU A 62 -5.19 1.82 5.44
C LEU A 62 -3.87 1.15 5.78
N ILE A 63 -2.89 1.91 6.17
CA ILE A 63 -1.59 1.38 6.50
C ILE A 63 -1.05 2.07 7.73
N PHE A 64 -0.29 1.35 8.55
CA PHE A 64 0.40 1.92 9.68
C PHE A 64 1.88 1.55 9.54
N THR A 65 2.75 2.39 10.04
CA THR A 65 4.17 2.10 10.01
C THR A 65 4.67 2.02 11.43
N GLU A 66 5.32 0.92 11.76
CA GLU A 66 5.86 0.74 13.09
C GLU A 66 7.21 1.43 13.22
N PRO A 67 7.67 1.66 14.45
CA PRO A 67 8.95 2.32 14.64
C PRO A 67 10.11 1.61 13.97
N ASN A 68 10.01 0.28 13.79
CA ASN A 68 11.05 -0.46 13.13
C ASN A 68 10.85 -0.48 11.62
N ARG A 69 10.02 0.43 11.11
CA ARG A 69 9.75 0.58 9.69
C ARG A 69 8.97 -0.55 9.06
N ARG A 70 8.35 -1.39 9.88
CA ARG A 70 7.50 -2.39 9.31
C ARG A 70 6.22 -1.76 8.88
N VAL A 71 5.71 -2.20 7.75
CA VAL A 71 4.45 -1.71 7.20
C VAL A 71 3.37 -2.68 7.65
N VAL A 72 2.35 -2.17 8.30
CA VAL A 72 1.27 -3.00 8.81
C VAL A 72 0.00 -2.62 8.08
N ILE A 73 -0.65 -3.60 7.51
CA ILE A 73 -1.87 -3.37 6.75
C ILE A 73 -3.03 -3.31 7.74
N ALA A 74 -3.78 -2.24 7.67
CA ALA A 74 -4.88 -2.05 8.59
C ALA A 74 -5.93 -3.12 8.38
N SER A 75 -6.56 -3.50 9.48
CA SER A 75 -7.63 -4.46 9.39
C SER A 75 -8.90 -3.68 9.13
N LEU A 76 -9.50 -3.89 7.99
CA LEU A 76 -10.71 -3.16 7.65
C LEU A 76 -11.91 -3.93 8.12
N SER A 77 -12.04 -4.03 9.40
CA SER A 77 -13.11 -4.80 9.93
C SER A 77 -14.33 -3.97 10.10
N ILE A 78 -15.08 -3.90 9.09
CA ILE A 78 -16.29 -3.15 9.14
C ILE A 78 -17.24 -3.77 10.11
N GLU A 79 -17.21 -5.06 10.22
CA GLU A 79 -18.04 -5.74 11.12
C GLU A 79 -17.78 -5.31 12.53
N ASP A 80 -16.52 -5.02 12.82
CA ASP A 80 -16.19 -4.61 14.14
C ASP A 80 -16.94 -3.36 14.50
N ALA A 81 -17.01 -2.45 13.59
CA ALA A 81 -17.70 -1.22 13.85
C ALA A 81 -19.15 -1.48 14.07
N GLU A 82 -19.69 -2.43 13.38
CA GLU A 82 -21.05 -2.71 13.55
C GLU A 82 -21.38 -3.34 14.82
N GLU A 83 -20.50 -4.10 15.32
CA GLU A 83 -20.75 -4.76 16.52
C GLU A 83 -20.96 -3.84 17.62
N LEU A 84 -20.53 -2.67 17.51
CA LEU A 84 -20.73 -1.71 18.53
C LEU A 84 -22.09 -1.15 18.55
#